data_639d5e4471b326b2d90a0fcc564366ea
#
_entry.id   639d5e4471b326b2d90a0fcc564366ea
#
_cell.length_a   1.000
_cell.length_b   1.000
_cell.length_c   1.000
_cell.angle_alpha   90.00
_cell.angle_beta   90.00
_cell.angle_gamma   90.00
#
_symmetry.space_group_name_H-M   'P 1'
#
loop_
_entity.id
_entity.type
_entity.pdbx_description
1 polymer ?
#
loop_
_entity_poly.entity_id
_entity_poly.type
_entity_poly.pdbx_seq_one_letter_code
_entity_poly.pdbx_strand_id
1 'polypeptide(L)'
;MKKLIYRVDDRFIHGQVLEGWINYLHIKDIMIVNDVIAQDSIRASIYKSTLPAGSKFSVYSINDFCEKKPYLKIKKKYILIIVGSIDDLLKIEETFSSNIYFNIGCIADNSHDVCINDSVFLSLNDFHKLQSLSESYDLYFHKVPWEKPVIFSNNQRV
;
A
#
# COMPACT_ATOMS: atom_id res chain seq x y z
N MET A 1 3.04 14.72 -13.47
CA MET A 1 4.01 13.71 -13.04
C MET A 1 3.24 12.53 -12.47
N LYS A 2 3.58 11.30 -12.81
CA LYS A 2 2.95 10.08 -12.31
C LYS A 2 3.41 9.82 -10.88
N LYS A 3 2.50 9.47 -9.97
CA LYS A 3 2.80 9.13 -8.58
C LYS A 3 2.33 7.71 -8.28
N LEU A 4 3.24 6.87 -7.83
CA LEU A 4 2.94 5.54 -7.33
C LEU A 4 2.62 5.63 -5.84
N ILE A 5 1.47 5.13 -5.43
CA ILE A 5 1.08 5.04 -4.02
C ILE A 5 1.18 3.57 -3.64
N TYR A 6 2.17 3.23 -2.83
CA TYR A 6 2.28 1.93 -2.20
C TYR A 6 1.61 2.00 -0.83
N ARG A 7 0.54 1.23 -0.67
CA ARG A 7 -0.21 1.16 0.59
C ARG A 7 -0.10 -0.21 1.21
N VAL A 8 0.32 -0.25 2.46
CA VAL A 8 0.20 -1.45 3.29
C VAL A 8 -1.16 -1.43 3.98
N ASP A 9 -1.99 -2.44 3.70
CA ASP A 9 -3.32 -2.59 4.28
C ASP A 9 -3.70 -4.08 4.33
N ASP A 10 -3.81 -4.64 5.52
CA ASP A 10 -4.08 -6.07 5.73
C ASP A 10 -5.51 -6.49 5.34
N ARG A 11 -6.39 -5.52 5.12
CA ARG A 11 -7.75 -5.72 4.61
C ARG A 11 -7.90 -5.46 3.11
N PHE A 12 -6.85 -4.99 2.44
CA PHE A 12 -6.80 -4.62 1.02
C PHE A 12 -7.83 -3.55 0.62
N ILE A 13 -8.96 -3.93 0.01
CA ILE A 13 -10.00 -2.99 -0.43
C ILE A 13 -11.18 -3.03 0.55
N HIS A 14 -11.42 -1.93 1.21
CA HIS A 14 -12.51 -1.71 2.16
C HIS A 14 -12.89 -0.21 2.18
N GLY A 15 -13.85 0.18 3.02
CA GLY A 15 -14.42 1.53 3.02
C GLY A 15 -13.41 2.68 3.02
N GLN A 16 -12.37 2.63 3.87
CA GLN A 16 -11.35 3.69 3.93
C GLN A 16 -10.52 3.78 2.63
N VAL A 17 -10.23 2.64 2.00
CA VAL A 17 -9.50 2.62 0.71
C VAL A 17 -10.40 3.13 -0.41
N LEU A 18 -11.66 2.69 -0.44
CA LEU A 18 -12.62 3.12 -1.46
C LEU A 18 -12.91 4.62 -1.39
N GLU A 19 -13.34 5.12 -0.25
CA GLU A 19 -13.75 6.52 -0.09
C GLU A 19 -12.54 7.45 0.02
N GLY A 20 -11.55 7.08 0.86
CA GLY A 20 -10.41 7.93 1.15
C GLY A 20 -9.40 8.01 0.00
N TRP A 21 -9.04 6.88 -0.59
CA TRP A 21 -7.97 6.87 -1.60
C TRP A 21 -8.51 6.85 -3.02
N ILE A 22 -9.38 5.91 -3.34
CA ILE A 22 -9.84 5.70 -4.71
C ILE A 22 -10.77 6.84 -5.15
N ASN A 23 -11.84 7.12 -4.40
CA ASN A 23 -12.82 8.15 -4.76
C ASN A 23 -12.23 9.56 -4.60
N TYR A 24 -11.63 9.87 -3.46
CA TYR A 24 -11.11 11.21 -3.16
C TYR A 24 -9.99 11.65 -4.11
N LEU A 25 -9.04 10.78 -4.41
CA LEU A 25 -7.94 11.06 -5.34
C LEU A 25 -8.28 10.73 -6.81
N HIS A 26 -9.50 10.25 -7.09
CA HIS A 26 -9.94 9.82 -8.43
C HIS A 26 -9.00 8.79 -9.06
N ILE A 27 -8.53 7.84 -8.26
CA ILE A 27 -7.63 6.78 -8.72
C ILE A 27 -8.42 5.80 -9.58
N LYS A 28 -7.90 5.48 -10.76
CA LYS A 28 -8.53 4.54 -11.70
C LYS A 28 -7.74 3.25 -11.89
N ASP A 29 -6.46 3.25 -11.58
CA ASP A 29 -5.58 2.09 -11.73
C ASP A 29 -5.20 1.57 -10.34
N ILE A 30 -5.76 0.41 -9.97
CA ILE A 30 -5.63 -0.22 -8.67
C ILE A 30 -5.03 -1.62 -8.85
N MET A 31 -4.01 -1.93 -8.08
CA MET A 31 -3.34 -3.22 -8.08
C MET A 31 -3.25 -3.77 -6.67
N ILE A 32 -3.57 -5.03 -6.49
CA ILE A 32 -3.21 -5.80 -5.30
C ILE A 32 -1.98 -6.64 -5.64
N VAL A 33 -0.98 -6.63 -4.78
CA VAL A 33 0.22 -7.48 -4.88
C VAL A 33 0.27 -8.36 -3.66
N ASN A 34 -0.16 -9.60 -3.82
CA ASN A 34 -0.21 -10.59 -2.74
C ASN A 34 -0.39 -11.99 -3.31
N ASP A 35 0.42 -12.94 -2.86
CA ASP A 35 0.45 -14.31 -3.40
C ASP A 35 -0.85 -15.08 -3.14
N VAL A 36 -1.48 -14.87 -1.97
CA VAL A 36 -2.73 -15.54 -1.61
C VAL A 36 -3.89 -15.02 -2.46
N ILE A 37 -4.03 -13.70 -2.59
CA ILE A 37 -5.11 -13.09 -3.39
C ILE A 37 -4.93 -13.39 -4.88
N ALA A 38 -3.69 -13.51 -5.36
CA ALA A 38 -3.41 -13.88 -6.75
C ALA A 38 -3.92 -15.29 -7.14
N GLN A 39 -4.08 -16.16 -6.13
CA GLN A 39 -4.62 -17.52 -6.31
C GLN A 39 -6.12 -17.63 -5.96
N ASP A 40 -6.72 -16.57 -5.44
CA ASP A 40 -8.12 -16.54 -5.00
C ASP A 40 -8.97 -15.67 -5.95
N SER A 41 -9.43 -16.24 -7.04
CA SER A 41 -10.23 -15.55 -8.06
C SER A 41 -11.58 -15.06 -7.52
N ILE A 42 -12.15 -15.74 -6.53
CA ILE A 42 -13.43 -15.34 -5.91
C ILE A 42 -13.22 -14.05 -5.12
N ARG A 43 -12.21 -14.03 -4.26
CA ARG A 43 -11.88 -12.85 -3.45
C ARG A 43 -11.47 -11.67 -4.32
N ALA A 44 -10.67 -11.90 -5.36
CA ALA A 44 -10.32 -10.88 -6.35
C ALA A 44 -11.56 -10.29 -7.05
N SER A 45 -12.54 -11.14 -7.43
CA SER A 45 -13.80 -10.71 -8.04
C SER A 45 -14.66 -9.88 -7.08
N ILE A 46 -14.70 -10.23 -5.80
CA ILE A 46 -15.38 -9.44 -4.75
C ILE A 46 -14.77 -8.04 -4.68
N TYR A 47 -13.45 -7.92 -4.57
CA TYR A 47 -12.79 -6.61 -4.55
C TYR A 47 -13.11 -5.80 -5.81
N LYS A 48 -13.02 -6.42 -6.99
CA LYS A 48 -13.34 -5.77 -8.26
C LYS A 48 -14.76 -5.21 -8.28
N SER A 49 -15.74 -5.93 -7.74
CA SER A 49 -17.16 -5.54 -7.75
C SER A 49 -17.45 -4.31 -6.89
N THR A 50 -16.59 -3.99 -5.92
CA THR A 50 -16.75 -2.81 -5.05
C THR A 50 -16.19 -1.53 -5.65
N LEU A 51 -15.41 -1.62 -6.72
CA LEU A 51 -14.71 -0.48 -7.30
C LEU A 51 -15.63 0.38 -8.17
N PRO A 52 -15.39 1.70 -8.22
CA PRO A 52 -16.16 2.60 -9.09
C PRO A 52 -16.09 2.20 -10.56
N ALA A 53 -17.14 2.51 -11.32
CA ALA A 53 -17.19 2.27 -12.76
C ALA A 53 -15.99 2.91 -13.47
N GLY A 54 -15.42 2.17 -14.42
CA GLY A 54 -14.23 2.59 -15.18
C GLY A 54 -12.91 2.43 -14.44
N SER A 55 -12.89 1.81 -13.24
CA SER A 55 -11.66 1.41 -12.58
C SER A 55 -11.00 0.23 -13.31
N LYS A 56 -9.69 0.27 -13.39
CA LYS A 56 -8.85 -0.84 -13.86
C LYS A 56 -8.25 -1.53 -12.64
N PHE A 57 -8.62 -2.78 -12.46
CA PHE A 57 -8.20 -3.58 -11.31
C PHE A 57 -7.43 -4.81 -11.77
N SER A 58 -6.33 -5.09 -11.10
CA SER A 58 -5.54 -6.30 -11.33
C SER A 58 -4.92 -6.80 -10.03
N VAL A 59 -4.69 -8.10 -9.98
CA VAL A 59 -4.03 -8.77 -8.87
C VAL A 59 -2.79 -9.47 -9.42
N TYR A 60 -1.68 -9.34 -8.73
CA TYR A 60 -0.41 -9.94 -9.07
C TYR A 60 0.14 -10.72 -7.88
N SER A 61 0.81 -11.85 -8.14
CA SER A 61 1.74 -12.41 -7.18
C SER A 61 2.94 -11.47 -7.02
N ILE A 62 3.71 -11.63 -5.95
CA ILE A 62 4.95 -10.88 -5.73
C ILE A 62 5.88 -11.01 -6.93
N ASN A 63 6.13 -12.24 -7.36
CA ASN A 63 7.03 -12.54 -8.48
C ASN A 63 6.56 -11.90 -9.80
N ASP A 64 5.30 -12.10 -10.16
CA ASP A 64 4.71 -11.52 -11.37
C ASP A 64 4.80 -9.98 -11.39
N PHE A 65 4.59 -9.35 -10.24
CA PHE A 65 4.66 -7.89 -10.14
C PHE A 65 6.09 -7.38 -10.37
N CYS A 66 7.08 -8.03 -9.75
CA CYS A 66 8.49 -7.71 -9.91
C CYS A 66 8.98 -7.93 -11.35
N GLU A 67 8.62 -9.05 -11.96
CA GLU A 67 9.02 -9.34 -13.34
C GLU A 67 8.36 -8.42 -14.38
N LYS A 68 7.03 -8.27 -14.28
CA LYS A 68 6.23 -7.57 -15.30
C LYS A 68 6.25 -6.05 -15.16
N LYS A 69 6.47 -5.52 -13.95
CA LYS A 69 6.45 -4.08 -13.62
C LYS A 69 5.28 -3.34 -14.30
N PRO A 70 4.03 -3.80 -14.09
CA PRO A 70 2.87 -3.39 -14.89
C PRO A 70 2.58 -1.90 -14.82
N TYR A 71 2.93 -1.25 -13.70
CA TYR A 71 2.78 0.18 -13.48
C TYR A 71 3.58 1.04 -14.47
N LEU A 72 4.65 0.53 -15.09
CA LEU A 72 5.46 1.29 -16.04
C LEU A 72 4.67 1.67 -17.30
N LYS A 73 3.73 0.83 -17.73
CA LYS A 73 2.90 1.03 -18.93
C LYS A 73 1.75 2.02 -18.72
N ILE A 74 1.45 2.40 -17.47
CA ILE A 74 0.31 3.25 -17.13
C ILE A 74 0.73 4.71 -17.14
N LYS A 75 -0.01 5.56 -17.87
CA LYS A 75 0.25 7.01 -18.00
C LYS A 75 -0.64 7.87 -17.09
N LYS A 76 -1.31 7.29 -16.10
CA LYS A 76 -2.20 8.02 -15.18
C LYS A 76 -1.43 8.76 -14.11
N LYS A 77 -2.07 9.79 -13.53
CA LYS A 77 -1.47 10.62 -12.46
C LYS A 77 -1.20 9.81 -11.19
N TYR A 78 -2.15 8.98 -10.78
CA TYR A 78 -2.05 8.14 -9.60
C TYR A 78 -2.26 6.68 -9.95
N ILE A 79 -1.46 5.81 -9.35
CA ILE A 79 -1.63 4.36 -9.36
C ILE A 79 -1.56 3.90 -7.91
N LEU A 80 -2.55 3.14 -7.45
CA LEU A 80 -2.60 2.58 -6.12
C LEU A 80 -2.16 1.12 -6.17
N ILE A 81 -1.11 0.80 -5.43
CA ILE A 81 -0.55 -0.54 -5.28
C ILE A 81 -0.72 -0.92 -3.82
N ILE A 82 -1.50 -1.96 -3.55
CA ILE A 82 -1.85 -2.40 -2.19
C ILE A 82 -1.15 -3.73 -1.92
N VAL A 83 -0.45 -3.80 -0.81
CA VAL A 83 0.16 -5.02 -0.26
C VAL A 83 -0.46 -5.33 1.10
N GLY A 84 -0.46 -6.60 1.51
CA GLY A 84 -1.12 -7.04 2.74
C GLY A 84 -0.25 -6.93 3.99
N SER A 85 1.06 -6.78 3.84
CA SER A 85 2.01 -6.77 4.95
C SER A 85 3.27 -5.97 4.63
N ILE A 86 4.05 -5.67 5.65
CA ILE A 86 5.38 -5.06 5.49
C ILE A 86 6.33 -6.01 4.76
N ASP A 87 6.24 -7.30 5.03
CA ASP A 87 7.04 -8.29 4.31
C ASP A 87 6.74 -8.29 2.80
N ASP A 88 5.48 -8.21 2.40
CA ASP A 88 5.09 -8.12 0.99
C ASP A 88 5.63 -6.82 0.37
N LEU A 89 5.59 -5.70 1.11
CA LEU A 89 6.17 -4.43 0.65
C LEU A 89 7.67 -4.56 0.38
N LEU A 90 8.42 -5.14 1.31
CA LEU A 90 9.88 -5.29 1.18
C LEU A 90 10.26 -6.27 0.07
N LYS A 91 9.47 -7.32 -0.18
CA LYS A 91 9.71 -8.25 -1.30
C LYS A 91 9.62 -7.59 -2.68
N ILE A 92 8.93 -6.47 -2.79
CA ILE A 92 8.83 -5.72 -4.05
C ILE A 92 9.73 -4.47 -4.08
N GLU A 93 10.70 -4.36 -3.15
CA GLU A 93 11.57 -3.19 -3.02
C GLU A 93 12.31 -2.85 -4.32
N GLU A 94 12.70 -3.85 -5.12
CA GLU A 94 13.35 -3.64 -6.42
C GLU A 94 12.48 -2.86 -7.44
N THR A 95 11.19 -2.71 -7.16
CA THR A 95 10.25 -1.92 -7.99
C THR A 95 10.18 -0.45 -7.57
N PHE A 96 10.85 -0.07 -6.50
CA PHE A 96 10.77 1.29 -5.97
C PHE A 96 11.54 2.28 -6.87
N SER A 97 11.01 3.49 -6.97
CA SER A 97 11.53 4.57 -7.79
C SER A 97 11.43 5.91 -7.04
N SER A 98 11.96 6.97 -7.60
CA SER A 98 12.02 8.29 -6.95
C SER A 98 10.67 8.98 -6.72
N ASN A 99 9.59 8.51 -7.33
CA ASN A 99 8.28 9.17 -7.25
C ASN A 99 7.20 8.28 -6.60
N ILE A 100 7.50 7.83 -5.38
CA ILE A 100 6.63 6.96 -4.59
C ILE A 100 6.10 7.72 -3.38
N TYR A 101 4.87 7.37 -3.01
CA TYR A 101 4.26 7.71 -1.74
C TYR A 101 3.99 6.43 -0.97
N PHE A 102 4.71 6.22 0.14
CA PHE A 102 4.50 5.08 1.00
C PHE A 102 3.47 5.40 2.07
N ASN A 103 2.36 4.70 2.04
CA ASN A 103 1.30 4.80 3.03
C ASN A 103 1.17 3.50 3.82
N ILE A 104 1.34 3.58 5.12
CA ILE A 104 1.03 2.50 6.05
C ILE A 104 -0.36 2.80 6.62
N GLY A 105 -1.38 2.11 6.09
CA GLY A 105 -2.76 2.49 6.33
C GLY A 105 -3.47 1.69 7.41
N CYS A 106 -3.33 0.38 7.37
CA CYS A 106 -3.96 -0.52 8.33
C CYS A 106 -3.14 -1.80 8.50
N ILE A 107 -2.73 -2.07 9.71
CA ILE A 107 -2.08 -3.31 10.12
C ILE A 107 -2.57 -3.65 11.52
N ALA A 108 -3.22 -4.81 11.68
CA ALA A 108 -3.69 -5.33 12.95
C ALA A 108 -2.77 -6.48 13.40
N ASP A 109 -1.59 -6.16 13.94
CA ASP A 109 -0.74 -7.17 14.54
C ASP A 109 -1.21 -7.55 15.96
N ASN A 110 -1.32 -8.85 16.22
CA ASN A 110 -1.83 -9.36 17.50
C ASN A 110 -0.85 -9.20 18.65
N SER A 111 0.44 -8.96 18.41
CA SER A 111 1.40 -8.70 19.48
C SER A 111 1.17 -7.34 20.13
N HIS A 112 0.72 -6.37 19.36
CA HIS A 112 0.49 -4.98 19.78
C HIS A 112 1.74 -4.38 20.47
N ASP A 113 2.96 -4.80 20.06
CA ASP A 113 4.20 -4.32 20.65
C ASP A 113 4.40 -2.82 20.46
N VAL A 114 4.02 -2.31 19.27
CA VAL A 114 4.12 -0.90 18.92
C VAL A 114 2.80 -0.41 18.34
N CYS A 115 2.23 0.62 18.92
CA CYS A 115 1.07 1.33 18.41
C CYS A 115 1.52 2.66 17.77
N ILE A 116 1.38 2.80 16.47
CA ILE A 116 1.68 4.05 15.77
C ILE A 116 0.48 5.00 15.81
N ASN A 117 -0.71 4.46 15.53
CA ASN A 117 -2.00 5.14 15.60
C ASN A 117 -3.11 4.11 15.80
N ASP A 118 -4.37 4.52 15.72
CA ASP A 118 -5.54 3.65 15.96
C ASP A 118 -5.81 2.60 14.85
N SER A 119 -5.03 2.57 13.78
CA SER A 119 -5.15 1.61 12.68
C SER A 119 -3.87 0.83 12.39
N VAL A 120 -2.74 1.19 13.01
CA VAL A 120 -1.44 0.56 12.76
C VAL A 120 -0.84 0.08 14.07
N PHE A 121 -0.90 -1.23 14.25
CA PHE A 121 -0.30 -1.99 15.35
C PHE A 121 0.76 -2.91 14.76
N LEU A 122 1.97 -2.86 15.28
CA LEU A 122 3.14 -3.55 14.72
C LEU A 122 3.77 -4.47 15.75
N SER A 123 4.37 -5.56 15.28
CA SER A 123 5.41 -6.26 16.01
C SER A 123 6.69 -5.41 16.08
N LEU A 124 7.55 -5.67 17.06
CA LEU A 124 8.88 -5.03 17.12
C LEU A 124 9.70 -5.28 15.84
N ASN A 125 9.59 -6.48 15.29
CA ASN A 125 10.28 -6.83 14.04
C ASN A 125 9.83 -5.96 12.86
N ASP A 126 8.52 -5.78 12.66
CA ASP A 126 7.99 -4.93 11.60
C ASP A 126 8.29 -3.44 11.82
N PHE A 127 8.29 -3.01 13.09
CA PHE A 127 8.70 -1.66 13.43
C PHE A 127 10.16 -1.39 13.00
N HIS A 128 11.09 -2.31 13.30
CA HIS A 128 12.49 -2.19 12.88
C HIS A 128 12.66 -2.22 11.36
N LYS A 129 11.88 -3.05 10.65
CA LYS A 129 11.88 -3.05 9.17
C LYS A 129 11.47 -1.68 8.61
N LEU A 130 10.42 -1.08 9.16
CA LEU A 130 9.97 0.26 8.76
C LEU A 130 10.97 1.35 9.12
N GLN A 131 11.66 1.24 10.28
CA GLN A 131 12.75 2.15 10.62
C GLN A 131 13.86 2.10 9.57
N SER A 132 14.29 0.91 9.16
CA SER A 132 15.31 0.74 8.12
C SER A 132 14.85 1.32 6.78
N LEU A 133 13.59 1.06 6.38
CA LEU A 133 13.03 1.63 5.15
C LEU A 133 12.95 3.16 5.20
N SER A 134 12.69 3.73 6.38
CA SER A 134 12.61 5.19 6.58
C SER A 134 13.96 5.90 6.44
N GLU A 135 15.07 5.17 6.39
CA GLU A 135 16.38 5.75 6.08
C GLU A 135 16.48 6.21 4.63
N SER A 136 15.72 5.60 3.73
CA SER A 136 15.73 5.90 2.30
C SER A 136 14.45 6.58 1.80
N TYR A 137 13.33 6.40 2.48
CA TYR A 137 12.02 6.87 2.04
C TYR A 137 11.21 7.47 3.19
N ASP A 138 10.40 8.49 2.90
CA ASP A 138 9.39 8.99 3.84
C ASP A 138 8.21 8.02 3.91
N LEU A 139 7.84 7.61 5.10
CA LEU A 139 6.71 6.71 5.36
C LEU A 139 5.60 7.49 6.07
N TYR A 140 4.39 7.43 5.53
CA TYR A 140 3.23 8.18 6.00
C TYR A 140 2.19 7.23 6.60
N PHE A 141 1.90 7.40 7.89
CA PHE A 141 0.94 6.59 8.63
C PHE A 141 -0.37 7.35 8.79
N HIS A 142 -1.35 7.05 7.98
CA HIS A 142 -2.71 7.57 8.09
C HIS A 142 -3.71 6.69 7.31
N LYS A 143 -4.95 6.68 7.78
CA LYS A 143 -6.03 5.88 7.18
C LYS A 143 -6.47 6.44 5.84
N VAL A 144 -6.65 7.76 5.79
CA VAL A 144 -7.22 8.50 4.65
C VAL A 144 -6.39 9.74 4.33
N PRO A 145 -6.35 10.20 3.07
CA PRO A 145 -5.44 11.27 2.62
C PRO A 145 -5.64 12.63 3.29
N TRP A 146 -6.80 12.90 3.85
CA TRP A 146 -7.11 14.18 4.52
C TRP A 146 -6.76 14.19 6.01
N GLU A 147 -6.39 13.06 6.60
CA GLU A 147 -5.84 13.02 7.95
C GLU A 147 -4.39 13.48 7.97
N LYS A 148 -3.99 14.12 9.06
CA LYS A 148 -2.58 14.45 9.30
C LYS A 148 -1.81 13.14 9.57
N PRO A 149 -0.81 12.78 8.76
CA PRO A 149 -0.06 11.57 8.97
C PRO A 149 0.92 11.69 10.14
N VAL A 150 1.20 10.56 10.80
CA VAL A 150 2.47 10.38 11.48
C VAL A 150 3.51 10.07 10.41
N ILE A 151 4.69 10.66 10.48
CA ILE A 151 5.71 10.54 9.44
C ILE A 151 6.97 9.91 10.04
N PHE A 152 7.47 8.86 9.41
CA PHE A 152 8.82 8.36 9.64
C PHE A 152 9.69 8.84 8.48
N SER A 153 10.70 9.63 8.78
CA SER A 153 11.66 10.13 7.80
C SER A 153 13.06 10.24 8.41
N ASN A 154 14.06 10.25 7.56
CA ASN A 154 15.45 10.41 7.96
C ASN A 154 15.74 11.77 8.66
N ASN A 155 14.87 12.76 8.42
CA ASN A 155 15.00 14.11 9.01
C ASN A 155 14.46 14.22 10.45
N GLN A 156 13.89 13.15 11.04
CA GLN A 156 13.39 13.14 12.41
C GLN A 156 14.39 12.57 13.42
N ARG A 157 15.64 12.37 13.04
CA ARG A 157 16.72 12.08 14.01
C ARG A 157 17.09 13.40 14.70
N VAL A 158 16.44 13.67 15.81
CA VAL A 158 16.93 14.57 16.84
C VAL A 158 17.70 13.77 17.88
#